data_332a2b94432ef3f8f777ef5a392cfd6d
#
_entry.id   332a2b94432ef3f8f777ef5a392cfd6d
#
_cell.length_a   1.000
_cell.length_b   1.000
_cell.length_c   1.000
_cell.angle_alpha   90.00
_cell.angle_beta   90.00
_cell.angle_gamma   90.00
#
_symmetry.space_group_name_H-M   'P 1'
#
loop_
_entity.id
_entity.type
_entity.pdbx_description
1 polymer ?
#
loop_
_entity_poly.entity_id
_entity_poly.type
_entity_poly.pdbx_seq_one_letter_code
_entity_poly.pdbx_strand_id
1 'polypeptide(L)'
;MIFQTLDDKSECVGVYVDGKLHFDSIPSGLTKTWKYTGSVQDDLIQYAWLYTGGKNLQETCPENLKEELTEIQKTFKAYMKSFEIGKINLKDNCFFDLVPSDFLMEFCEVRNKITQHVFDTYEKPANYDHLDRVYKLLHKIRYQRLNINADDCRHLMTTTSDREDVRMLVNRKSPYIDYNLFGTVTGRLTTNRISNPILTLKSKFRELIKPTNDWFISFDYNGAEIRTFLALSGHKQPQEDIHHWNMRHLYASTPVDRDEAKVMFFSAFYNNNDMSLNGSVYNREKVLNESYKNNKITTSFGREIEVDERRAFSYLIQSTTADLTLDRAVELDKALKGTKSHVAFIVHDEIVLDLHDEDKHLVPQLKEIFQNNKLGNFMANVKAGKNYGKLKELKL
;
A
#
# COMPACT_ATOMS: atom_id res chain seq x y z
N MET A 1 8.97 22.85 14.27
CA MET A 1 8.49 22.46 15.61
C MET A 1 7.91 21.04 15.57
N ILE A 2 8.04 20.29 16.68
CA ILE A 2 7.35 19.00 16.84
C ILE A 2 5.93 19.22 17.30
N PHE A 3 5.02 18.46 16.72
CA PHE A 3 3.59 18.56 17.04
C PHE A 3 2.90 17.17 16.98
N GLN A 4 1.70 17.09 17.52
CA GLN A 4 0.81 15.96 17.30
C GLN A 4 -0.52 16.44 16.78
N THR A 5 -1.09 15.73 15.82
CA THR A 5 -2.47 15.91 15.39
C THR A 5 -3.40 15.18 16.35
N LEU A 6 -4.53 15.79 16.65
CA LEU A 6 -5.52 15.27 17.61
C LEU A 6 -6.55 14.36 16.95
N ASP A 7 -6.64 14.40 15.64
CA ASP A 7 -7.51 13.52 14.84
C ASP A 7 -6.83 13.13 13.52
N ASP A 8 -7.33 12.09 12.88
CA ASP A 8 -6.76 11.48 11.67
C ASP A 8 -7.41 12.01 10.38
N LYS A 9 -8.61 12.62 10.48
CA LYS A 9 -9.42 13.06 9.34
C LYS A 9 -9.05 14.46 8.85
N SER A 10 -9.34 14.73 7.59
CA SER A 10 -9.07 16.05 6.99
C SER A 10 -9.97 17.16 7.56
N GLU A 11 -11.18 16.82 7.97
CA GLU A 11 -12.18 17.77 8.47
C GLU A 11 -11.92 18.19 9.92
N CYS A 12 -11.22 17.36 10.68
CA CYS A 12 -11.00 17.59 12.11
C CYS A 12 -9.62 18.19 12.32
N VAL A 13 -9.56 19.52 12.39
CA VAL A 13 -8.31 20.24 12.61
C VAL A 13 -8.11 20.49 14.11
N GLY A 14 -7.18 19.77 14.70
CA GLY A 14 -6.71 19.96 16.06
C GLY A 14 -5.25 19.54 16.18
N VAL A 15 -4.41 20.37 16.77
CA VAL A 15 -2.99 20.10 16.95
C VAL A 15 -2.53 20.46 18.35
N TYR A 16 -1.58 19.67 18.85
CA TYR A 16 -0.83 19.94 20.07
C TYR A 16 0.59 20.35 19.69
N VAL A 17 1.02 21.50 20.17
CA VAL A 17 2.39 22.00 20.00
C VAL A 17 2.78 22.85 21.22
N ASP A 18 4.01 22.70 21.71
CA ASP A 18 4.59 23.49 22.81
C ASP A 18 3.68 23.60 24.04
N GLY A 19 3.10 22.49 24.49
CA GLY A 19 2.25 22.44 25.68
C GLY A 19 0.84 23.00 25.50
N LYS A 20 0.39 23.26 24.27
CA LYS A 20 -0.91 23.88 24.00
C LYS A 20 -1.70 23.10 22.96
N LEU A 21 -3.01 23.04 23.16
CA LEU A 21 -3.98 22.57 22.18
C LEU A 21 -4.46 23.75 21.31
N HIS A 22 -4.47 23.53 19.99
CA HIS A 22 -4.98 24.48 19.01
C HIS A 22 -6.09 23.81 18.22
N PHE A 23 -7.25 24.43 18.14
CA PHE A 23 -8.41 23.99 17.37
C PHE A 23 -8.70 25.02 16.30
N ASP A 24 -9.13 24.58 15.13
CA ASP A 24 -9.51 25.40 13.97
C ASP A 24 -8.42 26.36 13.43
N SER A 25 -7.25 26.37 14.06
CA SER A 25 -6.10 27.16 13.61
C SER A 25 -4.82 26.35 13.74
N ILE A 26 -4.02 26.31 12.68
CA ILE A 26 -2.75 25.57 12.66
C ILE A 26 -1.61 26.58 12.84
N PRO A 27 -0.77 26.47 13.90
CA PRO A 27 0.44 27.28 14.04
C PRO A 27 1.39 27.07 12.86
N SER A 28 2.13 28.10 12.48
CA SER A 28 3.18 28.01 11.46
C SER A 28 4.44 27.28 11.97
N GLY A 29 5.25 26.72 11.05
CA GLY A 29 6.53 26.13 11.39
C GLY A 29 6.46 24.71 11.97
N LEU A 30 5.39 23.99 11.74
CA LEU A 30 5.25 22.58 12.07
C LEU A 30 6.05 21.72 11.08
N THR A 31 7.00 20.92 11.57
CA THR A 31 7.92 20.18 10.69
C THR A 31 8.07 18.69 11.00
N LYS A 32 7.70 18.27 12.22
CA LYS A 32 7.93 16.89 12.68
C LYS A 32 6.74 16.40 13.50
N THR A 33 6.22 15.22 13.17
CA THR A 33 5.16 14.56 13.92
C THR A 33 5.32 13.04 13.88
N TRP A 34 4.49 12.32 14.64
CA TRP A 34 4.54 10.85 14.67
C TRP A 34 4.08 10.22 13.35
N LYS A 35 2.89 10.60 12.88
CA LYS A 35 2.26 10.03 11.68
C LYS A 35 1.59 11.12 10.85
N TYR A 36 1.50 10.87 9.54
CA TYR A 36 0.66 11.66 8.65
C TYR A 36 -0.81 11.54 9.05
N THR A 37 -1.50 12.65 9.00
CA THR A 37 -2.96 12.74 9.10
C THR A 37 -3.49 13.71 8.05
N GLY A 38 -4.77 13.58 7.67
CA GLY A 38 -5.37 14.49 6.69
C GLY A 38 -5.56 15.92 7.19
N SER A 39 -5.52 16.15 8.52
CA SER A 39 -5.80 17.46 9.15
C SER A 39 -4.70 18.50 8.96
N VAL A 40 -3.44 18.07 8.79
CA VAL A 40 -2.30 18.97 8.57
C VAL A 40 -1.50 18.49 7.35
N GLN A 41 -1.53 19.29 6.28
CA GLN A 41 -0.90 18.94 5.01
C GLN A 41 0.17 19.99 4.67
N ASP A 42 1.44 19.60 4.76
CA ASP A 42 2.58 20.40 4.33
C ASP A 42 3.68 19.44 3.88
N ASP A 43 4.30 19.72 2.75
CA ASP A 43 5.36 18.88 2.17
C ASP A 43 6.67 18.90 2.98
N LEU A 44 6.84 19.86 3.89
CA LEU A 44 7.99 19.96 4.77
C LEU A 44 7.88 19.10 6.03
N ILE A 45 6.70 18.55 6.31
CA ILE A 45 6.47 17.74 7.51
C ILE A 45 7.08 16.35 7.35
N GLN A 46 7.84 15.93 8.35
CA GLN A 46 8.43 14.61 8.45
C GLN A 46 7.71 13.76 9.49
N TYR A 47 7.63 12.45 9.22
CA TYR A 47 6.88 11.48 10.01
C TYR A 47 7.79 10.45 10.65
N ALA A 48 7.90 10.49 11.98
CA ALA A 48 8.77 9.59 12.76
C ALA A 48 8.44 8.10 12.50
N TRP A 49 7.19 7.76 12.28
CA TRP A 49 6.77 6.39 11.97
C TRP A 49 7.44 5.81 10.71
N LEU A 50 7.74 6.65 9.71
CA LEU A 50 8.47 6.22 8.51
C LEU A 50 9.97 6.01 8.79
N TYR A 51 10.56 6.80 9.70
CA TYR A 51 11.95 6.62 10.15
C TYR A 51 12.15 5.28 10.85
N THR A 52 11.15 4.83 11.61
CA THR A 52 11.23 3.58 12.39
C THR A 52 10.91 2.33 11.57
N GLY A 53 10.60 2.46 10.28
CA GLY A 53 10.16 1.33 9.46
C GLY A 53 8.82 0.75 9.92
N GLY A 54 7.93 1.59 10.46
CA GLY A 54 6.59 1.20 10.88
C GLY A 54 6.46 0.69 12.31
N LYS A 55 7.51 0.73 13.12
CA LYS A 55 7.44 0.39 14.55
C LYS A 55 6.42 1.28 15.26
N ASN A 56 5.78 0.74 16.28
CA ASN A 56 4.82 1.49 17.10
C ASN A 56 5.51 2.29 18.21
N LEU A 57 4.73 3.12 18.94
CA LEU A 57 5.24 3.94 20.03
C LEU A 57 5.89 3.13 21.15
N GLN A 58 5.39 1.90 21.43
CA GLN A 58 5.95 1.05 22.49
C GLN A 58 7.32 0.50 22.11
N GLU A 59 7.49 0.10 20.85
CA GLU A 59 8.75 -0.45 20.31
C GLU A 59 9.86 0.60 20.20
N THR A 60 9.49 1.87 20.15
CA THR A 60 10.41 3.01 19.98
C THR A 60 10.57 3.85 21.26
N CYS A 61 9.79 3.54 22.29
CA CYS A 61 9.78 4.29 23.53
C CYS A 61 11.10 4.12 24.31
N PRO A 62 11.82 5.20 24.63
CA PRO A 62 12.97 5.09 25.52
C PRO A 62 12.58 4.68 26.94
N GLU A 63 13.51 4.06 27.66
CA GLU A 63 13.25 3.40 28.96
C GLU A 63 12.59 4.34 29.97
N ASN A 64 13.08 5.57 30.05
CA ASN A 64 12.58 6.61 30.97
C ASN A 64 11.15 7.10 30.71
N LEU A 65 10.53 6.76 29.57
CA LEU A 65 9.16 7.12 29.23
C LEU A 65 8.19 5.93 29.24
N LYS A 66 8.66 4.72 29.49
CA LYS A 66 7.82 3.51 29.40
C LYS A 66 6.67 3.47 30.40
N GLU A 67 6.90 3.92 31.64
CA GLU A 67 5.84 3.97 32.66
C GLU A 67 4.76 4.98 32.25
N GLU A 68 5.17 6.21 31.91
CA GLU A 68 4.29 7.29 31.45
C GLU A 68 3.46 6.86 30.24
N LEU A 69 4.11 6.23 29.23
CA LEU A 69 3.41 5.70 28.05
C LEU A 69 2.42 4.60 28.43
N THR A 70 2.76 3.71 29.37
CA THR A 70 1.90 2.60 29.76
C THR A 70 0.61 3.08 30.44
N GLU A 71 0.68 4.05 31.34
CA GLU A 71 -0.51 4.63 32.00
C GLU A 71 -1.41 5.37 31.01
N ILE A 72 -0.83 6.18 30.13
CA ILE A 72 -1.58 6.87 29.08
C ILE A 72 -2.26 5.90 28.12
N GLN A 73 -1.57 4.83 27.73
CA GLN A 73 -2.16 3.80 26.86
C GLN A 73 -3.29 3.02 27.53
N LYS A 74 -3.21 2.80 28.83
CA LYS A 74 -4.30 2.17 29.61
C LYS A 74 -5.55 3.04 29.57
N THR A 75 -5.40 4.34 29.80
CA THR A 75 -6.50 5.31 29.71
C THR A 75 -7.06 5.42 28.28
N PHE A 76 -6.18 5.51 27.27
CA PHE A 76 -6.58 5.50 25.86
C PHE A 76 -7.40 4.26 25.48
N LYS A 77 -6.95 3.05 25.91
CA LYS A 77 -7.69 1.81 25.67
C LYS A 77 -9.06 1.81 26.34
N ALA A 78 -9.19 2.42 27.52
CA ALA A 78 -10.47 2.54 28.22
C ALA A 78 -11.45 3.43 27.41
N TYR A 79 -10.99 4.56 26.89
CA TYR A 79 -11.80 5.41 25.99
C TYR A 79 -12.22 4.65 24.74
N MET A 80 -11.27 3.98 24.05
CA MET A 80 -11.58 3.22 22.84
C MET A 80 -12.61 2.11 23.09
N LYS A 81 -12.52 1.42 24.23
CA LYS A 81 -13.53 0.42 24.63
C LYS A 81 -14.89 1.06 24.92
N SER A 82 -14.91 2.22 25.56
CA SER A 82 -16.16 2.97 25.81
C SER A 82 -16.82 3.40 24.50
N PHE A 83 -16.04 3.86 23.51
CA PHE A 83 -16.54 4.21 22.18
C PHE A 83 -17.11 2.98 21.45
N GLU A 84 -16.44 1.83 21.55
CA GLU A 84 -16.96 0.57 20.98
C GLU A 84 -18.31 0.18 21.60
N ILE A 85 -18.42 0.23 22.93
CA ILE A 85 -19.67 -0.06 23.65
C ILE A 85 -20.77 0.94 23.28
N GLY A 86 -20.44 2.24 23.22
CA GLY A 86 -21.35 3.32 22.82
C GLY A 86 -21.66 3.34 21.32
N LYS A 87 -21.06 2.42 20.53
CA LYS A 87 -21.18 2.38 19.06
C LYS A 87 -20.78 3.70 18.37
N ILE A 88 -19.85 4.43 18.97
CA ILE A 88 -19.31 5.66 18.41
C ILE A 88 -18.33 5.30 17.28
N ASN A 89 -18.56 5.84 16.11
CA ASN A 89 -17.70 5.64 14.95
C ASN A 89 -16.72 6.83 14.83
N LEU A 90 -15.43 6.58 15.02
CA LEU A 90 -14.39 7.61 14.87
C LEU A 90 -14.16 8.05 13.41
N LYS A 91 -14.81 7.43 12.42
CA LYS A 91 -14.84 7.93 11.05
C LYS A 91 -15.80 9.13 10.90
N ASP A 92 -16.82 9.21 11.76
CA ASP A 92 -17.87 10.23 11.72
C ASP A 92 -17.74 11.26 12.85
N ASN A 93 -16.83 11.04 13.82
CA ASN A 93 -16.65 11.90 14.99
C ASN A 93 -15.18 12.28 15.18
N CYS A 94 -14.90 13.51 15.61
CA CYS A 94 -13.55 13.94 15.95
C CYS A 94 -13.12 13.38 17.32
N PHE A 95 -11.95 12.76 17.38
CA PHE A 95 -11.45 12.16 18.61
C PHE A 95 -11.33 13.16 19.76
N PHE A 96 -10.85 14.37 19.49
CA PHE A 96 -10.64 15.40 20.50
C PHE A 96 -11.94 15.95 21.11
N ASP A 97 -13.10 15.78 20.45
CA ASP A 97 -14.40 16.14 21.01
C ASP A 97 -14.94 15.09 22.01
N LEU A 98 -14.34 13.91 22.02
CA LEU A 98 -14.82 12.76 22.76
C LEU A 98 -14.02 12.47 24.05
N VAL A 99 -12.94 13.20 24.27
CA VAL A 99 -12.05 12.99 25.44
C VAL A 99 -11.68 14.31 26.10
N PRO A 100 -11.35 14.32 27.42
CA PRO A 100 -10.96 15.53 28.13
C PRO A 100 -9.66 16.14 27.58
N SER A 101 -9.57 17.48 27.63
CA SER A 101 -8.38 18.23 27.20
C SER A 101 -7.12 17.86 27.99
N ASP A 102 -7.24 17.60 29.29
CA ASP A 102 -6.09 17.21 30.11
C ASP A 102 -5.49 15.88 29.63
N PHE A 103 -6.35 14.88 29.30
CA PHE A 103 -5.89 13.64 28.71
C PHE A 103 -5.21 13.86 27.35
N LEU A 104 -5.77 14.74 26.49
CA LEU A 104 -5.17 15.06 25.20
C LEU A 104 -3.78 15.67 25.36
N MET A 105 -3.60 16.59 26.30
CA MET A 105 -2.31 17.21 26.57
C MET A 105 -1.25 16.17 27.00
N GLU A 106 -1.58 15.33 28.00
CA GLU A 106 -0.68 14.28 28.47
C GLU A 106 -0.34 13.27 27.34
N PHE A 107 -1.37 12.84 26.61
CA PHE A 107 -1.22 11.88 25.51
C PHE A 107 -0.31 12.43 24.41
N CYS A 108 -0.46 13.71 24.04
CA CYS A 108 0.35 14.33 23.00
C CYS A 108 1.77 14.67 23.49
N GLU A 109 1.92 15.06 24.75
CA GLU A 109 3.23 15.35 25.35
C GLU A 109 4.16 14.13 25.30
N VAL A 110 3.68 12.98 25.74
CA VAL A 110 4.47 11.73 25.69
C VAL A 110 4.79 11.34 24.27
N ARG A 111 3.82 11.48 23.36
CA ARG A 111 4.07 11.22 21.92
C ARG A 111 5.11 12.17 21.33
N ASN A 112 5.11 13.45 21.71
CA ASN A 112 6.11 14.42 21.29
C ASN A 112 7.51 14.03 21.78
N LYS A 113 7.65 13.63 23.04
CA LYS A 113 8.92 13.15 23.61
C LYS A 113 9.47 11.94 22.83
N ILE A 114 8.60 10.95 22.55
CA ILE A 114 8.99 9.76 21.77
C ILE A 114 9.31 10.15 20.31
N THR A 115 8.53 11.06 19.72
CA THR A 115 8.77 11.56 18.36
C THR A 115 10.13 12.25 18.27
N GLN A 116 10.47 13.10 19.25
CA GLN A 116 11.80 13.73 19.33
C GLN A 116 12.91 12.67 19.43
N HIS A 117 12.75 11.70 20.34
CA HIS A 117 13.71 10.60 20.49
C HIS A 117 13.96 9.85 19.17
N VAL A 118 12.93 9.60 18.39
CA VAL A 118 13.08 8.95 17.07
C VAL A 118 13.91 9.82 16.13
N PHE A 119 13.61 11.10 16.01
CA PHE A 119 14.38 11.99 15.13
C PHE A 119 15.83 12.21 15.58
N ASP A 120 16.14 12.00 16.86
CA ASP A 120 17.49 12.12 17.41
C ASP A 120 18.32 10.83 17.27
N THR A 121 17.64 9.66 17.10
CA THR A 121 18.30 8.35 17.17
C THR A 121 18.18 7.50 15.91
N TYR A 122 17.20 7.77 15.05
CA TYR A 122 17.00 7.05 13.79
C TYR A 122 17.45 7.89 12.61
N GLU A 123 18.12 7.25 11.66
CA GLU A 123 18.48 7.89 10.39
C GLU A 123 17.28 7.94 9.44
N LYS A 124 17.24 8.98 8.59
CA LYS A 124 16.24 9.09 7.53
C LYS A 124 16.43 7.94 6.53
N PRO A 125 15.44 7.07 6.30
CA PRO A 125 15.56 5.98 5.33
C PRO A 125 15.85 6.51 3.92
N ALA A 126 16.66 5.80 3.15
CA ALA A 126 17.01 6.21 1.78
C ALA A 126 15.77 6.32 0.87
N ASN A 127 14.74 5.52 1.12
CA ASN A 127 13.47 5.53 0.39
C ASN A 127 12.37 6.38 1.07
N TYR A 128 12.72 7.28 1.98
CA TYR A 128 11.75 8.07 2.75
C TYR A 128 10.73 8.80 1.85
N ASP A 129 11.20 9.49 0.83
CA ASP A 129 10.34 10.31 -0.04
C ASP A 129 9.36 9.44 -0.86
N HIS A 130 9.74 8.20 -1.19
CA HIS A 130 8.83 7.21 -1.76
C HIS A 130 7.79 6.75 -0.74
N LEU A 131 8.22 6.38 0.46
CA LEU A 131 7.33 5.95 1.54
C LEU A 131 6.33 7.04 1.94
N ASP A 132 6.75 8.30 2.01
CA ASP A 132 5.89 9.44 2.34
C ASP A 132 4.75 9.60 1.31
N ARG A 133 5.09 9.62 0.02
CA ARG A 133 4.10 9.72 -1.06
C ARG A 133 3.10 8.55 -1.04
N VAL A 134 3.61 7.34 -0.87
CA VAL A 134 2.77 6.13 -0.78
C VAL A 134 1.87 6.21 0.46
N TYR A 135 2.42 6.59 1.61
CA TYR A 135 1.65 6.67 2.85
C TYR A 135 0.50 7.69 2.77
N LYS A 136 0.73 8.85 2.15
CA LYS A 136 -0.31 9.85 1.89
C LYS A 136 -1.44 9.27 1.00
N LEU A 137 -1.10 8.52 -0.04
CA LEU A 137 -2.09 7.83 -0.87
C LEU A 137 -2.87 6.77 -0.08
N LEU A 138 -2.19 5.91 0.68
CA LEU A 138 -2.84 4.87 1.48
C LEU A 138 -3.75 5.47 2.56
N HIS A 139 -3.37 6.62 3.14
CA HIS A 139 -4.23 7.37 4.06
C HIS A 139 -5.50 7.88 3.36
N LYS A 140 -5.40 8.40 2.13
CA LYS A 140 -6.56 8.80 1.34
C LYS A 140 -7.50 7.62 1.07
N ILE A 141 -6.96 6.46 0.64
CA ILE A 141 -7.75 5.24 0.40
C ILE A 141 -8.45 4.77 1.69
N ARG A 142 -7.81 4.88 2.85
CA ARG A 142 -8.35 4.50 4.16
C ARG A 142 -9.68 5.18 4.51
N TYR A 143 -9.94 6.37 3.97
CA TYR A 143 -11.17 7.13 4.20
C TYR A 143 -12.20 7.00 3.07
N GLN A 144 -11.89 6.24 2.01
CA GLN A 144 -12.84 5.94 0.95
C GLN A 144 -13.69 4.72 1.35
N ARG A 145 -15.00 4.90 1.39
CA ARG A 145 -15.92 3.82 1.72
C ARG A 145 -16.14 2.92 0.50
N LEU A 146 -15.93 1.62 0.66
CA LEU A 146 -16.28 0.64 -0.37
C LEU A 146 -17.79 0.57 -0.57
N ASN A 147 -18.23 0.57 -1.82
CA ASN A 147 -19.59 0.28 -2.22
C ASN A 147 -19.77 -1.24 -2.33
N ILE A 148 -20.19 -1.85 -1.21
CA ILE A 148 -20.45 -3.30 -1.13
C ILE A 148 -21.95 -3.52 -1.30
N ASN A 149 -22.35 -4.10 -2.43
CA ASN A 149 -23.75 -4.44 -2.70
C ASN A 149 -23.97 -5.94 -2.49
N ALA A 150 -24.75 -6.25 -1.47
CA ALA A 150 -25.09 -7.62 -1.08
C ALA A 150 -26.51 -8.06 -1.45
N ASP A 151 -27.29 -7.22 -2.15
CA ASP A 151 -28.70 -7.47 -2.42
C ASP A 151 -28.93 -8.74 -3.27
N ASP A 152 -27.96 -9.11 -4.11
CA ASP A 152 -28.03 -10.30 -4.96
C ASP A 152 -26.89 -11.29 -4.71
N CYS A 153 -26.53 -11.52 -3.42
CA CYS A 153 -25.43 -12.42 -3.07
C CYS A 153 -25.83 -13.89 -2.89
N ARG A 154 -27.12 -14.25 -3.01
CA ARG A 154 -27.61 -15.62 -2.74
C ARG A 154 -26.95 -16.68 -3.60
N HIS A 155 -26.70 -16.40 -4.87
CA HIS A 155 -26.03 -17.30 -5.81
C HIS A 155 -24.57 -17.59 -5.46
N LEU A 156 -23.94 -16.74 -4.64
CA LEU A 156 -22.55 -16.90 -4.17
C LEU A 156 -22.44 -17.74 -2.90
N MET A 157 -23.55 -17.95 -2.19
CA MET A 157 -23.60 -18.64 -0.90
C MET A 157 -23.88 -20.13 -1.05
N THR A 158 -23.05 -20.84 -1.82
CA THR A 158 -23.24 -22.25 -2.17
C THR A 158 -22.85 -23.22 -1.04
N THR A 159 -21.91 -22.84 -0.19
CA THR A 159 -21.45 -23.64 0.95
C THR A 159 -21.61 -22.87 2.27
N THR A 160 -21.45 -23.57 3.41
CA THR A 160 -21.46 -22.92 4.74
C THR A 160 -20.32 -21.89 4.86
N SER A 161 -19.13 -22.24 4.38
CA SER A 161 -17.98 -21.31 4.35
C SER A 161 -18.28 -20.06 3.52
N ASP A 162 -18.96 -20.21 2.37
CA ASP A 162 -19.33 -19.07 1.53
C ASP A 162 -20.32 -18.13 2.22
N ARG A 163 -21.28 -18.69 2.98
CA ARG A 163 -22.23 -17.89 3.76
C ARG A 163 -21.54 -17.10 4.86
N GLU A 164 -20.52 -17.68 5.50
CA GLU A 164 -19.70 -17.00 6.51
C GLU A 164 -18.88 -15.90 5.88
N ASP A 165 -18.22 -16.15 4.73
CA ASP A 165 -17.42 -15.16 4.03
C ASP A 165 -18.27 -13.96 3.58
N VAL A 166 -19.44 -14.20 2.98
CA VAL A 166 -20.37 -13.13 2.58
C VAL A 166 -20.88 -12.37 3.80
N ARG A 167 -21.27 -13.08 4.87
CA ARG A 167 -21.70 -12.44 6.12
C ARG A 167 -20.58 -11.58 6.70
N MET A 168 -19.35 -12.06 6.69
CA MET A 168 -18.19 -11.30 7.15
C MET A 168 -17.93 -10.07 6.30
N LEU A 169 -18.08 -10.17 4.98
CA LEU A 169 -17.89 -9.06 4.06
C LEU A 169 -18.97 -7.97 4.25
N VAL A 170 -20.23 -8.38 4.38
CA VAL A 170 -21.39 -7.48 4.46
C VAL A 170 -21.55 -6.87 5.86
N ASN A 171 -21.38 -7.68 6.90
CA ASN A 171 -21.58 -7.26 8.30
C ASN A 171 -20.31 -6.72 8.96
N ARG A 172 -19.20 -6.62 8.23
CA ARG A 172 -17.98 -6.06 8.80
C ARG A 172 -18.22 -4.64 9.30
N LYS A 173 -17.75 -4.39 10.49
CA LYS A 173 -17.78 -3.09 11.17
C LYS A 173 -17.04 -1.98 10.39
N SER A 174 -16.24 -2.35 9.38
CA SER A 174 -15.51 -1.38 8.56
C SER A 174 -15.64 -1.70 7.06
N PRO A 175 -16.37 -0.88 6.30
CA PRO A 175 -16.40 -0.94 4.84
C PRO A 175 -15.19 -0.25 4.20
N TYR A 176 -14.12 -0.01 4.95
CA TYR A 176 -12.93 0.71 4.52
C TYR A 176 -11.75 -0.22 4.34
N ILE A 177 -10.83 0.13 3.44
CA ILE A 177 -9.56 -0.56 3.27
C ILE A 177 -8.50 0.21 4.04
N ASP A 178 -7.91 -0.43 5.04
CA ASP A 178 -6.81 0.13 5.84
C ASP A 178 -5.56 -0.73 5.62
N TYR A 179 -4.70 -0.26 4.74
CA TYR A 179 -3.44 -0.93 4.40
C TYR A 179 -2.38 -0.72 5.47
N ASN A 180 -1.59 -1.76 5.69
CA ASN A 180 -0.35 -1.68 6.43
C ASN A 180 0.84 -1.64 5.46
N LEU A 181 1.53 -0.50 5.39
CA LEU A 181 2.69 -0.26 4.53
C LEU A 181 3.91 -1.13 4.91
N PHE A 182 4.02 -1.49 6.19
CA PHE A 182 5.12 -2.28 6.74
C PHE A 182 4.69 -3.70 7.15
N GLY A 183 3.60 -4.20 6.58
CA GLY A 183 3.04 -5.51 6.92
C GLY A 183 3.88 -6.70 6.43
N THR A 184 4.78 -6.49 5.46
CA THR A 184 5.73 -7.49 4.98
C THR A 184 7.12 -6.89 4.83
N VAL A 185 8.16 -7.73 4.94
CA VAL A 185 9.56 -7.32 4.74
C VAL A 185 9.81 -6.83 3.31
N THR A 186 9.12 -7.42 2.32
CA THR A 186 9.27 -7.08 0.90
C THR A 186 8.47 -5.84 0.47
N GLY A 187 7.76 -5.15 1.38
CA GLY A 187 6.99 -3.96 1.04
C GLY A 187 5.64 -4.22 0.35
N ARG A 188 5.28 -5.49 0.12
CA ARG A 188 3.91 -5.83 -0.29
C ARG A 188 2.93 -5.42 0.80
N LEU A 189 1.87 -4.75 0.42
CA LEU A 189 0.83 -4.32 1.36
C LEU A 189 0.15 -5.50 2.04
N THR A 190 -0.20 -5.31 3.31
CA THR A 190 -1.18 -6.14 4.00
C THR A 190 -2.34 -5.26 4.46
N THR A 191 -3.42 -5.84 4.94
CA THR A 191 -4.54 -5.10 5.52
C THR A 191 -4.56 -5.25 7.03
N ASN A 192 -4.92 -4.19 7.74
CA ASN A 192 -5.12 -4.23 9.19
C ASN A 192 -6.31 -5.13 9.56
N ARG A 193 -6.32 -5.67 10.80
CA ARG A 193 -7.30 -6.67 11.26
C ARG A 193 -8.77 -6.25 11.11
N ILE A 194 -9.07 -4.97 11.27
CA ILE A 194 -10.44 -4.44 11.21
C ILE A 194 -10.81 -4.00 9.78
N SER A 195 -9.85 -3.97 8.87
CA SER A 195 -9.99 -3.57 7.47
C SER A 195 -10.80 -4.58 6.64
N ASN A 196 -11.37 -4.10 5.53
CA ASN A 196 -11.85 -5.00 4.48
C ASN A 196 -10.68 -5.85 3.92
N PRO A 197 -10.83 -7.18 3.78
CA PRO A 197 -9.74 -8.07 3.34
C PRO A 197 -9.58 -8.08 1.81
N ILE A 198 -9.53 -6.95 1.16
CA ILE A 198 -9.50 -6.84 -0.31
C ILE A 198 -8.38 -7.69 -0.94
N LEU A 199 -7.22 -7.82 -0.27
CA LEU A 199 -6.06 -8.58 -0.75
C LEU A 199 -6.29 -10.10 -0.77
N THR A 200 -7.15 -10.61 0.11
CA THR A 200 -7.43 -12.04 0.26
C THR A 200 -8.85 -12.42 -0.11
N LEU A 201 -9.61 -11.46 -0.68
CA LEU A 201 -10.99 -11.69 -1.07
C LEU A 201 -11.06 -12.71 -2.22
N LYS A 202 -11.78 -13.80 -1.99
CA LYS A 202 -12.00 -14.83 -3.01
C LYS A 202 -12.61 -14.22 -4.27
N SER A 203 -12.13 -14.63 -5.44
CA SER A 203 -12.52 -14.04 -6.74
C SER A 203 -14.04 -14.00 -6.97
N LYS A 204 -14.78 -15.04 -6.55
CA LYS A 204 -16.24 -15.08 -6.68
C LYS A 204 -16.98 -14.00 -5.89
N PHE A 205 -16.41 -13.47 -4.80
CA PHE A 205 -17.02 -12.41 -4.00
C PHE A 205 -16.65 -10.99 -4.45
N ARG A 206 -15.70 -10.86 -5.38
CA ARG A 206 -15.31 -9.57 -5.93
C ARG A 206 -16.45 -8.85 -6.65
N GLU A 207 -17.42 -9.59 -7.17
CA GLU A 207 -18.61 -8.99 -7.84
C GLU A 207 -19.52 -8.21 -6.89
N LEU A 208 -19.39 -8.40 -5.56
CA LEU A 208 -20.14 -7.64 -4.56
C LEU A 208 -19.58 -6.21 -4.39
N ILE A 209 -18.36 -5.95 -4.87
CA ILE A 209 -17.72 -4.63 -4.80
C ILE A 209 -18.03 -3.90 -6.11
N LYS A 210 -18.74 -2.77 -5.99
CA LYS A 210 -19.11 -1.90 -7.10
C LYS A 210 -18.40 -0.55 -7.00
N PRO A 211 -18.21 0.17 -8.11
CA PRO A 211 -17.70 1.52 -8.05
C PRO A 211 -18.71 2.44 -7.32
N THR A 212 -18.21 3.48 -6.71
CA THR A 212 -19.03 4.58 -6.16
C THR A 212 -19.43 5.54 -7.28
N ASN A 213 -18.51 5.77 -8.24
CA ASN A 213 -18.79 6.43 -9.51
C ASN A 213 -19.44 5.45 -10.51
N ASP A 214 -18.94 5.43 -11.74
CA ASP A 214 -19.57 4.69 -12.84
C ASP A 214 -18.87 3.40 -13.20
N TRP A 215 -17.54 3.33 -13.07
CA TRP A 215 -16.73 2.21 -13.56
C TRP A 215 -15.56 1.90 -12.65
N PHE A 216 -15.22 0.61 -12.53
CA PHE A 216 -13.87 0.23 -12.19
C PHE A 216 -13.02 0.12 -13.45
N ILE A 217 -11.82 0.71 -13.40
CA ILE A 217 -10.75 0.50 -14.36
C ILE A 217 -9.59 -0.15 -13.62
N SER A 218 -9.18 -1.33 -14.06
CA SER A 218 -8.06 -2.07 -13.49
C SER A 218 -6.85 -1.98 -14.43
N PHE A 219 -5.71 -1.65 -13.88
CA PHE A 219 -4.40 -1.70 -14.52
C PHE A 219 -3.58 -2.81 -13.86
N ASP A 220 -3.12 -3.77 -14.64
CA ASP A 220 -2.35 -4.93 -14.20
C ASP A 220 -1.18 -5.18 -15.15
N TYR A 221 0.02 -5.38 -14.63
CA TYR A 221 1.17 -5.67 -15.46
C TYR A 221 1.12 -7.09 -16.04
N ASN A 222 1.40 -7.21 -17.31
CA ASN A 222 1.62 -8.51 -17.92
C ASN A 222 2.94 -9.13 -17.42
N GLY A 223 2.87 -9.85 -16.29
CA GLY A 223 4.00 -10.51 -15.66
C GLY A 223 4.99 -9.56 -14.96
N ALA A 224 4.51 -8.80 -13.98
CA ALA A 224 5.26 -7.76 -13.25
C ALA A 224 6.65 -8.21 -12.77
N GLU A 225 6.76 -9.32 -12.03
CA GLU A 225 8.03 -9.82 -11.49
C GLU A 225 9.01 -10.25 -12.61
N ILE A 226 8.50 -10.84 -13.68
CA ILE A 226 9.32 -11.26 -14.84
C ILE A 226 9.90 -10.03 -15.53
N ARG A 227 9.08 -9.00 -15.76
CA ARG A 227 9.51 -7.74 -16.35
C ARG A 227 10.49 -6.98 -15.47
N THR A 228 10.27 -7.01 -14.16
CA THR A 228 11.23 -6.46 -13.18
C THR A 228 12.58 -7.16 -13.28
N PHE A 229 12.59 -8.49 -13.36
CA PHE A 229 13.83 -9.24 -13.52
C PHE A 229 14.54 -8.91 -14.85
N LEU A 230 13.79 -8.88 -15.93
CA LEU A 230 14.32 -8.52 -17.26
C LEU A 230 14.97 -7.12 -17.25
N ALA A 231 14.30 -6.14 -16.61
CA ALA A 231 14.82 -4.79 -16.47
C ALA A 231 16.12 -4.73 -15.64
N LEU A 232 16.14 -5.41 -14.48
CA LEU A 232 17.33 -5.48 -13.64
C LEU A 232 18.48 -6.23 -14.31
N SER A 233 18.19 -7.14 -15.23
CA SER A 233 19.21 -7.79 -16.08
C SER A 233 19.76 -6.85 -17.18
N GLY A 234 19.18 -5.67 -17.35
CA GLY A 234 19.64 -4.65 -18.30
C GLY A 234 19.04 -4.77 -19.71
N HIS A 235 17.93 -5.48 -19.85
CA HIS A 235 17.26 -5.67 -21.14
C HIS A 235 16.05 -4.76 -21.33
N LYS A 236 15.80 -4.40 -22.59
CA LYS A 236 14.60 -3.65 -22.99
C LYS A 236 13.35 -4.50 -22.82
N GLN A 237 12.25 -3.85 -22.46
CA GLN A 237 10.96 -4.51 -22.26
C GLN A 237 10.30 -4.88 -23.61
N PRO A 238 9.90 -6.15 -23.81
CA PRO A 238 9.11 -6.53 -24.98
C PRO A 238 7.71 -5.92 -24.89
N GLN A 239 7.20 -5.42 -26.00
CA GLN A 239 5.85 -4.85 -26.13
C GLN A 239 4.82 -5.90 -26.55
N GLU A 240 4.94 -7.09 -25.97
CA GLU A 240 4.07 -8.24 -26.17
C GLU A 240 3.91 -9.03 -24.88
N ASP A 241 3.05 -10.06 -24.88
CA ASP A 241 2.91 -10.96 -23.73
C ASP A 241 4.25 -11.60 -23.36
N ILE A 242 4.69 -11.37 -22.11
CA ILE A 242 6.03 -11.79 -21.66
C ILE A 242 6.22 -13.32 -21.67
N HIS A 243 5.15 -14.08 -21.52
CA HIS A 243 5.22 -15.54 -21.57
C HIS A 243 5.40 -16.05 -23.01
N HIS A 244 4.71 -15.43 -24.00
CA HIS A 244 4.95 -15.70 -25.43
C HIS A 244 6.37 -15.27 -25.85
N TRP A 245 6.86 -14.15 -25.33
CA TRP A 245 8.24 -13.74 -25.55
C TRP A 245 9.24 -14.76 -24.98
N ASN A 246 9.01 -15.26 -23.75
CA ASN A 246 9.84 -16.27 -23.12
C ASN A 246 9.82 -17.60 -23.91
N MET A 247 8.67 -18.01 -24.46
CA MET A 247 8.61 -19.21 -25.32
C MET A 247 9.63 -19.14 -26.46
N ARG A 248 9.76 -17.97 -27.12
CA ARG A 248 10.71 -17.80 -28.23
C ARG A 248 12.16 -17.63 -27.82
N HIS A 249 12.43 -17.08 -26.64
CA HIS A 249 13.78 -16.71 -26.21
C HIS A 249 14.41 -17.72 -25.25
N LEU A 250 13.60 -18.43 -24.47
CA LEU A 250 14.09 -19.41 -23.50
C LEU A 250 13.77 -20.85 -23.92
N TYR A 251 12.63 -21.07 -24.53
CA TYR A 251 12.08 -22.40 -24.81
C TYR A 251 11.92 -22.69 -26.30
N ALA A 252 12.66 -22.00 -27.17
CA ALA A 252 12.55 -22.13 -28.62
C ALA A 252 12.75 -23.58 -29.14
N SER A 253 13.55 -24.39 -28.44
CA SER A 253 13.80 -25.80 -28.77
C SER A 253 12.83 -26.77 -28.07
N THR A 254 11.92 -26.28 -27.23
CA THR A 254 11.00 -27.10 -26.43
C THR A 254 9.57 -26.78 -26.84
N PRO A 255 8.79 -27.75 -27.33
CA PRO A 255 7.39 -27.53 -27.69
C PRO A 255 6.55 -27.34 -26.41
N VAL A 256 6.34 -26.11 -25.99
CA VAL A 256 5.55 -25.73 -24.82
C VAL A 256 4.49 -24.70 -25.21
N ASP A 257 3.33 -24.77 -24.56
CA ASP A 257 2.34 -23.71 -24.67
C ASP A 257 2.64 -22.53 -23.71
N ARG A 258 1.80 -21.49 -23.75
CA ARG A 258 1.98 -20.28 -22.95
C ARG A 258 1.93 -20.55 -21.44
N ASP A 259 1.02 -21.39 -21.00
CA ASP A 259 0.80 -21.66 -19.58
C ASP A 259 1.90 -22.61 -19.04
N GLU A 260 2.34 -23.55 -19.85
CA GLU A 260 3.52 -24.40 -19.56
C GLU A 260 4.79 -23.55 -19.46
N ALA A 261 5.04 -22.64 -20.42
CA ALA A 261 6.17 -21.71 -20.36
C ALA A 261 6.15 -20.84 -19.09
N LYS A 262 4.97 -20.39 -18.68
CA LYS A 262 4.79 -19.67 -17.42
C LYS A 262 5.18 -20.53 -16.22
N VAL A 263 4.70 -21.76 -16.12
CA VAL A 263 5.01 -22.67 -15.00
C VAL A 263 6.50 -22.99 -14.96
N MET A 264 7.10 -23.30 -16.11
CA MET A 264 8.54 -23.58 -16.21
C MET A 264 9.37 -22.39 -15.78
N PHE A 265 9.01 -21.18 -16.24
CA PHE A 265 9.73 -19.97 -15.85
C PHE A 265 9.70 -19.77 -14.34
N PHE A 266 8.52 -19.79 -13.71
CA PHE A 266 8.42 -19.59 -12.27
C PHE A 266 9.04 -20.70 -11.44
N SER A 267 9.07 -21.93 -11.93
CA SER A 267 9.81 -23.03 -11.31
C SER A 267 11.30 -22.72 -11.25
N ALA A 268 11.91 -22.32 -12.36
CA ALA A 268 13.31 -21.93 -12.42
C ALA A 268 13.58 -20.61 -11.65
N PHE A 269 12.65 -19.66 -11.72
CA PHE A 269 12.76 -18.36 -11.08
C PHE A 269 12.87 -18.44 -9.55
N TYR A 270 12.06 -19.29 -8.91
CA TYR A 270 12.08 -19.47 -7.45
C TYR A 270 13.02 -20.58 -6.96
N ASN A 271 13.58 -21.39 -7.86
CA ASN A 271 14.55 -22.41 -7.52
C ASN A 271 15.98 -21.84 -7.56
N ASN A 272 16.59 -21.66 -6.40
CA ASN A 272 17.95 -21.10 -6.31
C ASN A 272 19.04 -22.01 -6.92
N ASN A 273 18.78 -23.31 -7.07
CA ASN A 273 19.71 -24.26 -7.64
C ASN A 273 19.54 -24.40 -9.16
N ASP A 274 18.52 -23.77 -9.75
CA ASP A 274 18.27 -23.83 -11.18
C ASP A 274 19.07 -22.72 -11.90
N MET A 275 20.06 -23.13 -12.66
CA MET A 275 20.93 -22.25 -13.44
C MET A 275 20.42 -22.01 -14.85
N SER A 276 19.25 -22.53 -15.24
CA SER A 276 18.72 -22.41 -16.60
C SER A 276 18.45 -20.97 -17.04
N LEU A 277 18.22 -20.07 -16.08
CA LEU A 277 18.07 -18.63 -16.34
C LEU A 277 19.41 -17.87 -16.35
N ASN A 278 20.53 -18.47 -15.97
CA ASN A 278 21.84 -17.82 -16.01
C ASN A 278 22.44 -17.93 -17.43
N GLY A 279 22.96 -16.84 -17.93
CA GLY A 279 23.53 -16.76 -19.30
C GLY A 279 22.51 -16.54 -20.41
N SER A 280 21.21 -16.48 -20.09
CA SER A 280 20.14 -16.04 -20.96
C SER A 280 19.96 -14.51 -20.88
N VAL A 281 18.86 -14.01 -21.42
CA VAL A 281 18.45 -12.60 -21.23
C VAL A 281 18.12 -12.27 -19.76
N TYR A 282 17.89 -13.27 -18.94
CA TYR A 282 17.77 -13.16 -17.48
C TYR A 282 19.11 -13.55 -16.84
N ASN A 283 19.62 -12.69 -15.96
CA ASN A 283 20.92 -12.94 -15.31
C ASN A 283 20.83 -12.69 -13.81
N ARG A 284 20.49 -13.75 -13.06
CA ARG A 284 20.35 -13.70 -11.59
C ARG A 284 21.63 -13.28 -10.91
N GLU A 285 22.76 -13.83 -11.34
CA GLU A 285 24.07 -13.55 -10.74
C GLU A 285 24.45 -12.07 -10.89
N LYS A 286 24.30 -11.52 -12.09
CA LYS A 286 24.52 -10.08 -12.33
C LYS A 286 23.65 -9.24 -11.42
N VAL A 287 22.35 -9.51 -11.37
CA VAL A 287 21.37 -8.76 -10.58
C VAL A 287 21.72 -8.80 -9.08
N LEU A 288 22.14 -9.95 -8.56
CA LEU A 288 22.57 -10.06 -7.17
C LEU A 288 23.90 -9.32 -6.93
N ASN A 289 24.88 -9.45 -7.80
CA ASN A 289 26.17 -8.75 -7.65
C ASN A 289 26.03 -7.22 -7.59
N GLU A 290 25.04 -6.68 -8.30
CA GLU A 290 24.75 -5.24 -8.29
C GLU A 290 23.96 -4.80 -7.05
N SER A 291 23.04 -5.63 -6.53
CA SER A 291 22.02 -5.23 -5.55
C SER A 291 22.18 -5.84 -4.16
N TYR A 292 23.00 -6.89 -3.99
CA TYR A 292 23.19 -7.59 -2.73
C TYR A 292 24.61 -7.42 -2.20
N LYS A 293 24.77 -6.79 -1.05
CA LYS A 293 26.06 -6.56 -0.38
C LYS A 293 25.89 -6.64 1.13
N ASN A 294 26.84 -7.28 1.82
CA ASN A 294 26.87 -7.35 3.29
C ASN A 294 25.55 -7.87 3.90
N ASN A 295 25.02 -8.97 3.36
CA ASN A 295 23.73 -9.56 3.77
C ASN A 295 22.54 -8.59 3.66
N LYS A 296 22.61 -7.61 2.76
CA LYS A 296 21.57 -6.63 2.53
C LYS A 296 21.31 -6.48 1.03
N ILE A 297 20.03 -6.47 0.64
CA ILE A 297 19.61 -6.04 -0.70
C ILE A 297 19.21 -4.57 -0.68
N THR A 298 19.46 -3.88 -1.80
CA THR A 298 18.98 -2.52 -2.03
C THR A 298 18.20 -2.48 -3.34
N THR A 299 16.91 -2.11 -3.28
CA THR A 299 16.06 -2.02 -4.47
C THR A 299 16.31 -0.74 -5.26
N SER A 300 15.84 -0.71 -6.51
CA SER A 300 15.87 0.49 -7.35
C SER A 300 15.12 1.69 -6.73
N PHE A 301 14.28 1.46 -5.73
CA PHE A 301 13.53 2.48 -4.99
C PHE A 301 14.20 2.88 -3.66
N GLY A 302 15.40 2.37 -3.38
CA GLY A 302 16.15 2.67 -2.17
C GLY A 302 15.67 1.92 -0.92
N ARG A 303 14.82 0.89 -1.08
CA ARG A 303 14.47 0.00 0.04
C ARG A 303 15.65 -0.90 0.35
N GLU A 304 16.04 -0.93 1.61
CA GLU A 304 17.07 -1.83 2.13
C GLU A 304 16.42 -2.95 2.95
N ILE A 305 16.85 -4.19 2.73
CA ILE A 305 16.36 -5.38 3.45
C ILE A 305 17.55 -6.25 3.84
N GLU A 306 17.70 -6.51 5.13
CA GLU A 306 18.62 -7.53 5.62
C GLU A 306 18.06 -8.92 5.31
N VAL A 307 18.83 -9.75 4.61
CA VAL A 307 18.37 -11.04 4.12
C VAL A 307 19.55 -11.97 3.83
N ASP A 308 19.38 -13.25 4.07
CA ASP A 308 20.36 -14.26 3.65
C ASP A 308 20.40 -14.39 2.12
N GLU A 309 21.54 -14.83 1.59
CA GLU A 309 21.81 -14.99 0.15
C GLU A 309 20.75 -15.85 -0.54
N ARG A 310 20.27 -16.91 0.13
CA ARG A 310 19.28 -17.83 -0.42
C ARG A 310 17.96 -17.14 -0.78
N ARG A 311 17.53 -16.13 -0.01
CA ARG A 311 16.29 -15.38 -0.23
C ARG A 311 16.51 -14.05 -0.94
N ALA A 312 17.75 -13.60 -1.07
CA ALA A 312 18.09 -12.27 -1.57
C ALA A 312 17.44 -11.96 -2.93
N PHE A 313 17.54 -12.89 -3.89
CA PHE A 313 16.97 -12.69 -5.21
C PHE A 313 15.45 -12.53 -5.20
N SER A 314 14.72 -13.45 -4.58
CA SER A 314 13.25 -13.38 -4.52
C SER A 314 12.77 -12.14 -3.76
N TYR A 315 13.45 -11.75 -2.67
CA TYR A 315 13.12 -10.53 -1.93
C TYR A 315 13.39 -9.28 -2.77
N LEU A 316 14.50 -9.23 -3.51
CA LEU A 316 14.83 -8.11 -4.39
C LEU A 316 13.76 -7.90 -5.46
N ILE A 317 13.37 -8.97 -6.16
CA ILE A 317 12.37 -8.87 -7.23
C ILE A 317 10.99 -8.50 -6.66
N GLN A 318 10.54 -9.19 -5.62
CA GLN A 318 9.25 -8.91 -4.99
C GLN A 318 9.18 -7.49 -4.44
N SER A 319 10.24 -7.02 -3.79
CA SER A 319 10.27 -5.66 -3.21
C SER A 319 10.30 -4.60 -4.30
N THR A 320 11.13 -4.79 -5.33
CA THR A 320 11.22 -3.84 -6.45
C THR A 320 9.88 -3.74 -7.18
N THR A 321 9.21 -4.88 -7.41
CA THR A 321 7.89 -4.92 -8.06
C THR A 321 6.81 -4.27 -7.18
N ALA A 322 6.82 -4.52 -5.87
CA ALA A 322 5.88 -3.89 -4.94
C ALA A 322 6.06 -2.37 -4.91
N ASP A 323 7.28 -1.88 -4.74
CA ASP A 323 7.58 -0.44 -4.73
C ASP A 323 7.24 0.21 -6.08
N LEU A 324 7.45 -0.50 -7.21
CA LEU A 324 7.06 -0.05 -8.56
C LEU A 324 5.54 0.17 -8.65
N THR A 325 4.75 -0.80 -8.23
CA THR A 325 3.29 -0.71 -8.26
C THR A 325 2.79 0.44 -7.39
N LEU A 326 3.34 0.59 -6.20
CA LEU A 326 2.99 1.69 -5.29
C LEU A 326 3.38 3.07 -5.85
N ASP A 327 4.54 3.18 -6.50
CA ASP A 327 4.95 4.40 -7.18
C ASP A 327 3.98 4.75 -8.33
N ARG A 328 3.56 3.77 -9.11
CA ARG A 328 2.57 4.01 -10.18
C ARG A 328 1.20 4.39 -9.63
N ALA A 329 0.78 3.81 -8.51
CA ALA A 329 -0.46 4.20 -7.85
C ALA A 329 -0.44 5.68 -7.42
N VAL A 330 0.69 6.17 -6.91
CA VAL A 330 0.89 7.59 -6.58
C VAL A 330 0.83 8.47 -7.83
N GLU A 331 1.46 8.07 -8.94
CA GLU A 331 1.44 8.86 -10.17
C GLU A 331 0.03 8.88 -10.81
N LEU A 332 -0.72 7.79 -10.74
CA LEU A 332 -2.13 7.75 -11.16
C LEU A 332 -3.00 8.67 -10.29
N ASP A 333 -2.82 8.65 -8.96
CA ASP A 333 -3.57 9.55 -8.06
C ASP A 333 -3.27 11.03 -8.34
N LYS A 334 -2.01 11.37 -8.66
CA LYS A 334 -1.63 12.73 -9.08
C LYS A 334 -2.32 13.15 -10.37
N ALA A 335 -2.37 12.24 -11.36
CA ALA A 335 -3.01 12.51 -12.65
C ALA A 335 -4.53 12.69 -12.54
N LEU A 336 -5.13 12.09 -11.51
CA LEU A 336 -6.57 12.22 -11.21
C LEU A 336 -6.90 13.43 -10.31
N LYS A 337 -5.90 14.22 -9.90
CA LYS A 337 -6.14 15.39 -9.04
C LYS A 337 -7.04 16.41 -9.74
N GLY A 338 -8.13 16.80 -9.06
CA GLY A 338 -9.11 17.74 -9.62
C GLY A 338 -10.19 17.12 -10.50
N THR A 339 -10.16 15.79 -10.70
CA THR A 339 -11.23 15.02 -11.36
C THR A 339 -12.20 14.43 -10.33
N LYS A 340 -13.28 13.81 -10.78
CA LYS A 340 -14.22 13.05 -9.94
C LYS A 340 -13.75 11.63 -9.66
N SER A 341 -12.77 11.17 -10.41
CA SER A 341 -12.21 9.82 -10.33
C SER A 341 -11.08 9.73 -9.32
N HIS A 342 -10.83 8.53 -8.79
CA HIS A 342 -9.79 8.30 -7.80
C HIS A 342 -9.24 6.87 -7.81
N VAL A 343 -8.09 6.67 -7.17
CA VAL A 343 -7.57 5.32 -6.90
C VAL A 343 -8.44 4.68 -5.83
N ALA A 344 -9.18 3.62 -6.19
CA ALA A 344 -10.07 2.94 -5.27
C ALA A 344 -9.31 2.01 -4.31
N PHE A 345 -8.48 1.14 -4.85
CA PHE A 345 -7.66 0.20 -4.08
C PHE A 345 -6.54 -0.43 -4.92
N ILE A 346 -5.62 -1.09 -4.23
CA ILE A 346 -4.45 -1.77 -4.80
C ILE A 346 -4.48 -3.24 -4.36
N VAL A 347 -4.33 -4.17 -5.31
CA VAL A 347 -4.30 -5.62 -5.03
C VAL A 347 -3.05 -6.22 -5.68
N HIS A 348 -2.00 -6.44 -4.89
CA HIS A 348 -0.69 -6.91 -5.34
C HIS A 348 -0.06 -5.97 -6.38
N ASP A 349 -0.02 -6.36 -7.65
CA ASP A 349 0.48 -5.60 -8.81
C ASP A 349 -0.64 -4.97 -9.66
N GLU A 350 -1.89 -5.09 -9.19
CA GLU A 350 -3.09 -4.49 -9.80
C GLU A 350 -3.48 -3.18 -9.09
N ILE A 351 -3.75 -2.13 -9.86
CA ILE A 351 -4.32 -0.87 -9.37
C ILE A 351 -5.72 -0.71 -9.93
N VAL A 352 -6.70 -0.50 -9.07
CA VAL A 352 -8.09 -0.30 -9.47
C VAL A 352 -8.51 1.14 -9.21
N LEU A 353 -9.00 1.81 -10.26
CA LEU A 353 -9.58 3.15 -10.19
C LEU A 353 -11.09 3.06 -10.14
N ASP A 354 -11.69 3.98 -9.40
CA ASP A 354 -13.12 4.30 -9.43
C ASP A 354 -13.30 5.50 -10.35
N LEU A 355 -13.80 5.26 -11.56
CA LEU A 355 -13.82 6.21 -12.68
C LEU A 355 -15.22 6.77 -12.91
N HIS A 356 -15.31 8.10 -12.96
CA HIS A 356 -16.51 8.82 -13.37
C HIS A 356 -16.60 8.92 -14.89
N ASP A 357 -17.81 8.92 -15.44
CA ASP A 357 -18.06 8.95 -16.88
C ASP A 357 -17.41 10.13 -17.59
N GLU A 358 -17.35 11.31 -16.98
CA GLU A 358 -16.72 12.49 -17.55
C GLU A 358 -15.20 12.33 -17.74
N ASP A 359 -14.56 11.47 -16.93
CA ASP A 359 -13.11 11.28 -16.91
C ASP A 359 -12.61 10.14 -17.82
N LYS A 360 -13.51 9.47 -18.55
CA LYS A 360 -13.18 8.34 -19.43
C LYS A 360 -12.09 8.67 -20.48
N HIS A 361 -12.05 9.90 -20.92
CA HIS A 361 -11.07 10.37 -21.89
C HIS A 361 -9.63 10.32 -21.39
N LEU A 362 -9.42 10.23 -20.05
CA LEU A 362 -8.12 10.14 -19.42
C LEU A 362 -7.52 8.72 -19.47
N VAL A 363 -8.33 7.68 -19.70
CA VAL A 363 -7.89 6.28 -19.57
C VAL A 363 -6.66 5.93 -20.43
N PRO A 364 -6.53 6.39 -21.69
CA PRO A 364 -5.31 6.16 -22.47
C PRO A 364 -4.06 6.79 -21.81
N GLN A 365 -4.15 8.03 -21.33
CA GLN A 365 -3.06 8.71 -20.63
C GLN A 365 -2.71 7.98 -19.31
N LEU A 366 -3.70 7.55 -18.54
CA LEU A 366 -3.49 6.79 -17.30
C LEU A 366 -2.78 5.45 -17.57
N LYS A 367 -3.10 4.79 -18.70
CA LYS A 367 -2.38 3.59 -19.16
C LYS A 367 -0.91 3.91 -19.44
N GLU A 368 -0.62 4.98 -20.15
CA GLU A 368 0.76 5.40 -20.41
C GLU A 368 1.53 5.70 -19.14
N ILE A 369 0.92 6.41 -18.17
CA ILE A 369 1.51 6.68 -16.86
C ILE A 369 1.81 5.37 -16.13
N PHE A 370 0.90 4.39 -16.16
CA PHE A 370 1.12 3.10 -15.51
C PHE A 370 2.24 2.30 -16.17
N GLN A 371 2.29 2.28 -17.51
CA GLN A 371 3.30 1.54 -18.28
C GLN A 371 4.70 2.14 -18.18
N ASN A 372 4.81 3.47 -18.26
CA ASN A 372 6.09 4.17 -18.19
C ASN A 372 6.55 4.32 -16.75
N ASN A 373 7.56 3.56 -16.38
CA ASN A 373 8.06 3.51 -15.03
C ASN A 373 9.58 3.56 -14.97
N LYS A 374 10.15 3.62 -13.77
CA LYS A 374 11.59 3.73 -13.52
C LYS A 374 12.43 2.58 -14.13
N LEU A 375 11.81 1.42 -14.38
CA LEU A 375 12.45 0.24 -14.91
C LEU A 375 12.21 0.04 -16.43
N GLY A 376 11.51 0.97 -17.06
CA GLY A 376 11.19 0.94 -18.49
C GLY A 376 9.69 0.98 -18.78
N ASN A 377 9.32 0.69 -20.02
CA ASN A 377 7.92 0.66 -20.44
C ASN A 377 7.38 -0.77 -20.32
N PHE A 378 6.65 -1.06 -19.24
CA PHE A 378 6.06 -2.37 -18.98
C PHE A 378 4.69 -2.50 -19.62
N MET A 379 4.49 -3.54 -20.43
CA MET A 379 3.17 -3.82 -20.98
C MET A 379 2.16 -4.06 -19.86
N ALA A 380 1.00 -3.42 -19.97
CA ALA A 380 -0.11 -3.54 -19.01
C ALA A 380 -1.40 -3.96 -19.70
N ASN A 381 -2.16 -4.79 -19.02
CA ASN A 381 -3.54 -5.11 -19.34
C ASN A 381 -4.45 -4.08 -18.68
N VAL A 382 -5.45 -3.60 -19.42
CA VAL A 382 -6.48 -2.69 -18.87
C VAL A 382 -7.82 -3.37 -18.96
N LYS A 383 -8.54 -3.39 -17.85
CA LYS A 383 -9.88 -3.97 -17.78
C LYS A 383 -10.86 -2.96 -17.22
N ALA A 384 -12.11 -3.03 -17.66
CA ALA A 384 -13.20 -2.16 -17.19
C ALA A 384 -14.43 -2.96 -16.81
N GLY A 385 -15.20 -2.48 -15.83
CA GLY A 385 -16.45 -3.15 -15.42
C GLY A 385 -17.25 -2.35 -14.41
N LYS A 386 -18.49 -2.79 -14.21
CA LYS A 386 -19.43 -2.23 -13.22
C LYS A 386 -19.36 -2.91 -11.85
N ASN A 387 -18.49 -3.88 -11.70
CA ASN A 387 -18.10 -4.49 -10.42
C ASN A 387 -16.71 -5.13 -10.58
N TYR A 388 -16.02 -5.35 -9.45
CA TYR A 388 -14.65 -5.85 -9.45
C TYR A 388 -14.52 -7.32 -9.90
N GLY A 389 -15.57 -8.12 -9.81
CA GLY A 389 -15.55 -9.54 -10.21
C GLY A 389 -15.76 -9.78 -11.72
N LYS A 390 -16.29 -8.79 -12.44
CA LYS A 390 -16.69 -8.93 -13.86
C LYS A 390 -16.05 -7.86 -14.73
N LEU A 391 -14.73 -7.67 -14.57
CA LEU A 391 -13.95 -6.77 -15.41
C LEU A 391 -13.68 -7.43 -16.77
N LYS A 392 -13.83 -6.67 -17.85
CA LYS A 392 -13.56 -7.09 -19.23
C LYS A 392 -12.39 -6.32 -19.79
N GLU A 393 -11.59 -6.97 -20.62
CA GLU A 393 -10.46 -6.32 -21.28
C GLU A 393 -10.92 -5.13 -22.10
N LEU A 394 -10.23 -4.02 -21.93
CA LEU A 394 -10.45 -2.77 -22.66
C LEU A 394 -9.32 -2.61 -23.68
N LYS A 395 -9.68 -2.67 -24.96
CA LYS A 395 -8.76 -2.40 -26.06
C LYS A 395 -8.61 -0.88 -26.21
N LEU A 396 -7.40 -0.38 -25.95
CA LEU A 396 -7.03 1.04 -25.98
C LEU A 396 -5.96 1.26 -27.07
#